data_15a83459063eedcb761ed57f23c78c2f
#
_entry.id   15a83459063eedcb761ed57f23c78c2f
#
_cell.length_a   1.000
_cell.length_b   1.000
_cell.length_c   1.000
_cell.angle_alpha   90.00
_cell.angle_beta   90.00
_cell.angle_gamma   90.00
#
_symmetry.space_group_name_H-M   'P 1'
#
loop_
_entity.id
_entity.type
_entity.pdbx_description
1 polymer ?
#
loop_
_entity_poly.entity_id
_entity_poly.type
_entity_poly.pdbx_seq_one_letter_code
_entity_poly.pdbx_strand_id
1 'polypeptide(L)'
;SRDIGPEGPSVSKFIGDFLKKELDNYLHKNAETADALLKKILESEKERKAIAGVTKLARERAKKSNLHNKKLRDCRGHYNDTKGDNVDQSSIFITEGDSATGSITKSRNVETQAVFSLRGKPLNSYGLTRKVVYENEEFNLLQAALNVEDGMDGLRYNKIIIATDADVDGMHIRLLLITFFLQFFPDLIKK
;
A
#
# COMPACT_ATOMS: atom_id res chain seq x y z
N SER A 1 31.65 -4.27 -6.84
CA SER A 1 31.80 -5.66 -6.35
C SER A 1 33.29 -5.98 -6.28
N ARG A 2 33.77 -6.39 -5.11
CA ARG A 2 35.17 -6.83 -4.98
C ARG A 2 35.26 -8.30 -5.38
N ASP A 3 36.14 -8.60 -6.31
CA ASP A 3 36.43 -9.97 -6.73
C ASP A 3 37.36 -10.66 -5.74
N ILE A 4 37.28 -12.00 -5.65
CA ILE A 4 38.12 -12.82 -4.76
C ILE A 4 39.46 -13.13 -5.48
N GLY A 5 40.11 -12.10 -6.04
CA GLY A 5 41.33 -12.20 -6.83
C GLY A 5 41.12 -11.80 -8.27
N PRO A 6 42.22 -11.66 -9.07
CA PRO A 6 42.16 -11.10 -10.41
C PRO A 6 41.36 -11.94 -11.42
N GLU A 7 41.15 -13.23 -11.17
CA GLU A 7 40.36 -14.13 -12.03
C GLU A 7 39.23 -14.86 -11.24
N GLY A 8 38.96 -14.44 -10.01
CA GLY A 8 37.98 -15.10 -9.13
C GLY A 8 36.54 -14.58 -9.32
N PRO A 9 35.55 -15.34 -8.84
CA PRO A 9 34.17 -14.88 -8.85
C PRO A 9 33.99 -13.67 -7.92
N SER A 10 33.01 -12.81 -8.21
CA SER A 10 32.68 -11.72 -7.30
C SER A 10 32.30 -12.26 -5.90
N VAL A 11 32.59 -11.50 -4.84
CA VAL A 11 32.26 -11.88 -3.47
C VAL A 11 30.78 -12.23 -3.31
N SER A 12 29.90 -11.50 -3.96
CA SER A 12 28.47 -11.76 -3.95
C SER A 12 28.12 -13.13 -4.57
N LYS A 13 28.78 -13.50 -5.68
CA LYS A 13 28.58 -14.79 -6.32
C LYS A 13 29.12 -15.94 -5.45
N PHE A 14 30.29 -15.77 -4.88
CA PHE A 14 30.89 -16.77 -3.99
C PHE A 14 30.02 -17.06 -2.76
N ILE A 15 29.58 -15.99 -2.09
CA ILE A 15 28.70 -16.11 -0.91
C ILE A 15 27.35 -16.74 -1.33
N GLY A 16 26.79 -16.34 -2.46
CA GLY A 16 25.54 -16.90 -2.97
C GLY A 16 25.62 -18.39 -3.26
N ASP A 17 26.67 -18.83 -3.90
CA ASP A 17 26.91 -20.25 -4.23
C ASP A 17 27.17 -21.08 -2.97
N PHE A 18 27.95 -20.54 -2.01
CA PHE A 18 28.20 -21.16 -0.71
C PHE A 18 26.89 -21.33 0.09
N LEU A 19 26.11 -20.25 0.23
CA LEU A 19 24.84 -20.29 0.95
C LEU A 19 23.84 -21.26 0.33
N LYS A 20 23.75 -21.31 -1.01
CA LYS A 20 22.91 -22.27 -1.72
C LYS A 20 23.27 -23.69 -1.35
N LYS A 21 24.58 -24.04 -1.44
CA LYS A 21 25.06 -25.38 -1.15
C LYS A 21 24.82 -25.79 0.31
N GLU A 22 25.12 -24.89 1.25
CA GLU A 22 24.95 -25.19 2.67
C GLU A 22 23.46 -25.29 3.07
N LEU A 23 22.60 -24.42 2.48
CA LEU A 23 21.17 -24.49 2.70
C LEU A 23 20.56 -25.77 2.14
N ASP A 24 20.98 -26.20 0.93
CA ASP A 24 20.54 -27.42 0.32
C ASP A 24 20.93 -28.65 1.18
N ASN A 25 22.18 -28.71 1.62
CA ASN A 25 22.66 -29.73 2.54
C ASN A 25 21.89 -29.74 3.87
N TYR A 26 21.58 -28.57 4.42
CA TYR A 26 20.82 -28.45 5.66
C TYR A 26 19.39 -28.98 5.51
N LEU A 27 18.71 -28.60 4.44
CA LEU A 27 17.33 -29.01 4.18
C LEU A 27 17.23 -30.52 3.91
N HIS A 28 18.22 -31.11 3.21
CA HIS A 28 18.28 -32.57 3.02
C HIS A 28 18.49 -33.34 4.33
N LYS A 29 19.23 -32.79 5.28
CA LYS A 29 19.43 -33.39 6.59
C LYS A 29 18.27 -33.19 7.56
N ASN A 30 17.44 -32.18 7.34
CA ASN A 30 16.34 -31.80 8.22
C ASN A 30 15.02 -31.79 7.45
N ALA A 31 14.51 -32.98 7.12
CA ALA A 31 13.31 -33.16 6.29
C ALA A 31 12.08 -32.43 6.86
N GLU A 32 11.87 -32.46 8.19
CA GLU A 32 10.74 -31.77 8.83
C GLU A 32 10.80 -30.24 8.60
N THR A 33 11.99 -29.67 8.66
CA THR A 33 12.20 -28.23 8.38
C THR A 33 11.96 -27.92 6.91
N ALA A 34 12.41 -28.79 6.01
CA ALA A 34 12.19 -28.66 4.56
C ALA A 34 10.70 -28.70 4.23
N ASP A 35 9.95 -29.63 4.80
CA ASP A 35 8.51 -29.76 4.61
C ASP A 35 7.74 -28.55 5.16
N ALA A 36 8.10 -28.09 6.35
CA ALA A 36 7.49 -26.88 6.95
C ALA A 36 7.76 -25.64 6.09
N LEU A 37 8.98 -25.48 5.57
CA LEU A 37 9.36 -24.38 4.68
C LEU A 37 8.59 -24.46 3.35
N LEU A 38 8.53 -25.65 2.73
CA LEU A 38 7.80 -25.89 1.49
C LEU A 38 6.32 -25.57 1.65
N LYS A 39 5.70 -26.06 2.72
CA LYS A 39 4.30 -25.74 3.06
C LYS A 39 4.08 -24.23 3.15
N LYS A 40 4.95 -23.51 3.85
CA LYS A 40 4.87 -22.06 4.00
C LYS A 40 5.04 -21.32 2.67
N ILE A 41 5.94 -21.79 1.80
CA ILE A 41 6.14 -21.23 0.46
C ILE A 41 4.89 -21.42 -0.40
N LEU A 42 4.31 -22.63 -0.40
CA LEU A 42 3.10 -22.94 -1.17
C LEU A 42 1.88 -22.15 -0.69
N GLU A 43 1.72 -22.00 0.63
CA GLU A 43 0.68 -21.15 1.21
C GLU A 43 0.84 -19.69 0.77
N SER A 44 2.05 -19.14 0.87
CA SER A 44 2.37 -17.77 0.45
C SER A 44 2.20 -17.55 -1.06
N GLU A 45 2.54 -18.55 -1.88
CA GLU A 45 2.31 -18.50 -3.33
C GLU A 45 0.80 -18.52 -3.68
N LYS A 46 0.03 -19.38 -3.01
CA LYS A 46 -1.42 -19.46 -3.17
C LYS A 46 -2.09 -18.13 -2.76
N GLU A 47 -1.65 -17.54 -1.66
CA GLU A 47 -2.13 -16.25 -1.20
C GLU A 47 -1.78 -15.14 -2.20
N ARG A 48 -0.54 -15.08 -2.70
CA ARG A 48 -0.13 -14.09 -3.72
C ARG A 48 -0.92 -14.25 -5.03
N LYS A 49 -1.16 -15.46 -5.49
CA LYS A 49 -1.98 -15.72 -6.71
C LYS A 49 -3.44 -15.29 -6.49
N ALA A 50 -4.00 -15.56 -5.31
CA ALA A 50 -5.35 -15.13 -4.97
C ALA A 50 -5.46 -13.59 -4.93
N ILE A 51 -4.48 -12.91 -4.29
CA ILE A 51 -4.41 -11.45 -4.24
C ILE A 51 -4.25 -10.87 -5.65
N ALA A 52 -3.36 -11.41 -6.48
CA ALA A 52 -3.13 -10.92 -7.84
C ALA A 52 -4.41 -11.03 -8.72
N GLY A 53 -5.18 -12.11 -8.57
CA GLY A 53 -6.46 -12.27 -9.25
C GLY A 53 -7.49 -11.22 -8.81
N VAL A 54 -7.61 -10.97 -7.51
CA VAL A 54 -8.53 -9.96 -6.95
C VAL A 54 -8.08 -8.55 -7.33
N THR A 55 -6.78 -8.27 -7.27
CA THR A 55 -6.21 -6.96 -7.64
C THR A 55 -6.45 -6.68 -9.13
N LYS A 56 -6.31 -7.69 -10.01
CA LYS A 56 -6.59 -7.53 -11.43
C LYS A 56 -8.06 -7.19 -11.69
N LEU A 57 -8.99 -7.92 -11.05
CA LEU A 57 -10.42 -7.64 -11.16
C LEU A 57 -10.81 -6.29 -10.55
N ALA A 58 -10.22 -5.93 -9.41
CA ALA A 58 -10.41 -4.63 -8.78
C ALA A 58 -9.88 -3.49 -9.66
N ARG A 59 -8.72 -3.65 -10.30
CA ARG A 59 -8.16 -2.70 -11.28
C ARG A 59 -9.02 -2.55 -12.53
N GLU A 60 -9.58 -3.65 -13.05
CA GLU A 60 -10.49 -3.58 -14.20
C GLU A 60 -11.79 -2.86 -13.84
N ARG A 61 -12.32 -3.10 -12.62
CA ARG A 61 -13.47 -2.37 -12.08
C ARG A 61 -13.11 -0.90 -11.81
N ALA A 62 -11.98 -0.62 -11.18
CA ALA A 62 -11.48 0.73 -10.94
C ALA A 62 -11.18 1.46 -12.25
N LYS A 63 -10.59 0.83 -13.27
CA LYS A 63 -10.41 1.44 -14.60
C LYS A 63 -11.73 1.78 -15.28
N LYS A 64 -12.77 0.96 -15.12
CA LYS A 64 -14.13 1.26 -15.60
C LYS A 64 -14.81 2.37 -14.76
N SER A 65 -14.48 2.47 -13.48
CA SER A 65 -14.98 3.48 -12.53
C SER A 65 -14.09 4.73 -12.48
N ASN A 66 -12.80 4.64 -12.83
CA ASN A 66 -11.78 5.69 -12.76
C ASN A 66 -11.93 6.82 -13.80
N LEU A 67 -12.82 6.68 -14.73
CA LEU A 67 -13.27 7.87 -15.47
C LEU A 67 -13.97 8.89 -14.55
N HIS A 68 -14.37 8.48 -13.31
CA HIS A 68 -14.88 9.39 -12.28
C HIS A 68 -14.77 8.75 -10.88
N ASN A 69 -13.61 8.80 -10.24
CA ASN A 69 -13.56 8.63 -8.79
C ASN A 69 -14.22 9.85 -8.14
N LYS A 70 -15.56 9.81 -8.00
CA LYS A 70 -16.36 10.93 -7.45
C LYS A 70 -15.92 11.32 -6.02
N LYS A 71 -15.16 10.46 -5.34
CA LYS A 71 -14.68 10.66 -3.97
C LYS A 71 -13.36 11.41 -3.90
N LEU A 72 -12.54 11.35 -4.96
CA LEU A 72 -11.25 12.02 -5.02
C LEU A 72 -11.39 13.37 -5.75
N ARG A 73 -11.03 14.44 -5.04
CA ARG A 73 -10.76 15.77 -5.61
C ARG A 73 -9.25 15.94 -5.66
N ASP A 74 -8.66 15.52 -6.77
CA ASP A 74 -7.22 15.43 -6.92
C ASP A 74 -6.52 16.78 -6.97
N CYS A 75 -5.21 16.81 -6.73
CA CYS A 75 -4.33 17.95 -6.97
C CYS A 75 -3.57 17.74 -8.28
N ARG A 76 -2.87 18.77 -8.75
CA ARG A 76 -2.11 18.73 -10.00
C ARG A 76 -0.74 18.09 -9.84
N GLY A 77 -0.02 18.43 -8.75
CA GLY A 77 1.30 17.90 -8.46
C GLY A 77 1.24 16.71 -7.51
N HIS A 78 1.96 15.63 -7.82
CA HIS A 78 2.02 14.42 -7.01
C HIS A 78 3.45 14.13 -6.54
N TYR A 79 3.58 13.41 -5.44
CA TYR A 79 4.87 13.04 -4.85
C TYR A 79 5.73 12.16 -5.78
N ASN A 80 5.09 11.34 -6.60
CA ASN A 80 5.75 10.49 -7.61
C ASN A 80 6.06 11.22 -8.92
N ASP A 81 5.78 12.51 -9.05
CA ASP A 81 6.14 13.30 -10.22
C ASP A 81 7.61 13.65 -10.22
N THR A 82 8.37 13.12 -11.16
CA THR A 82 9.83 13.36 -11.26
C THR A 82 10.19 14.76 -11.77
N LYS A 83 9.24 15.56 -12.22
CA LYS A 83 9.44 16.87 -12.87
C LYS A 83 8.73 18.03 -12.17
N GLY A 84 8.10 17.80 -11.03
CA GLY A 84 7.31 18.83 -10.32
C GLY A 84 8.14 19.59 -9.29
N ASP A 85 8.01 20.91 -9.25
CA ASP A 85 8.74 21.77 -8.31
C ASP A 85 8.27 21.69 -6.85
N ASN A 86 7.09 21.11 -6.60
CA ASN A 86 6.43 21.08 -5.28
C ASN A 86 5.98 19.67 -4.84
N VAL A 87 6.65 18.64 -5.29
CA VAL A 87 6.29 17.23 -5.04
C VAL A 87 6.25 16.91 -3.53
N ASP A 88 7.17 17.47 -2.75
CA ASP A 88 7.25 17.27 -1.30
C ASP A 88 6.12 17.95 -0.52
N GLN A 89 5.40 18.87 -1.14
CA GLN A 89 4.25 19.56 -0.53
C GLN A 89 2.93 18.83 -0.80
N SER A 90 2.94 17.80 -1.64
CA SER A 90 1.73 17.06 -2.00
C SER A 90 1.10 16.40 -0.77
N SER A 91 -0.20 16.60 -0.58
CA SER A 91 -0.95 16.06 0.55
C SER A 91 -2.35 15.65 0.14
N ILE A 92 -2.89 14.65 0.82
CA ILE A 92 -4.28 14.24 0.67
C ILE A 92 -5.00 14.33 2.02
N PHE A 93 -6.16 15.00 2.03
CA PHE A 93 -7.05 15.06 3.16
C PHE A 93 -8.10 13.96 3.03
N ILE A 94 -8.18 13.05 3.99
CA ILE A 94 -9.23 12.05 4.10
C ILE A 94 -10.30 12.63 5.03
N THR A 95 -11.49 12.88 4.51
CA THR A 95 -12.57 13.58 5.23
C THR A 95 -13.76 12.66 5.45
N GLU A 96 -14.53 12.97 6.49
CA GLU A 96 -15.81 12.33 6.75
C GLU A 96 -16.93 13.04 5.99
N GLY A 97 -17.49 12.36 4.97
CA GLY A 97 -18.64 12.83 4.23
C GLY A 97 -18.40 14.00 3.28
N ASP A 98 -19.42 14.30 2.51
CA ASP A 98 -19.34 15.27 1.41
C ASP A 98 -19.33 16.74 1.88
N SER A 99 -19.86 17.04 3.08
CA SER A 99 -19.89 18.40 3.62
C SER A 99 -18.49 18.91 3.96
N ALA A 100 -17.74 18.14 4.75
CA ALA A 100 -16.36 18.45 5.09
C ALA A 100 -15.46 18.48 3.84
N THR A 101 -15.66 17.51 2.93
CA THR A 101 -15.00 17.47 1.62
C THR A 101 -15.24 18.76 0.82
N GLY A 102 -16.48 19.24 0.78
CA GLY A 102 -16.84 20.45 0.05
C GLY A 102 -16.17 21.71 0.62
N SER A 103 -16.07 21.81 1.94
CA SER A 103 -15.44 22.94 2.63
C SER A 103 -13.93 22.97 2.36
N ILE A 104 -13.25 21.84 2.52
CA ILE A 104 -11.80 21.75 2.26
C ILE A 104 -11.51 21.95 0.77
N THR A 105 -12.32 21.38 -0.13
CA THR A 105 -12.14 21.52 -1.58
C THR A 105 -12.19 22.98 -2.05
N LYS A 106 -12.99 23.81 -1.40
CA LYS A 106 -13.09 25.24 -1.75
C LYS A 106 -11.88 26.07 -1.29
N SER A 107 -11.24 25.68 -0.20
CA SER A 107 -10.14 26.43 0.44
C SER A 107 -8.76 25.86 0.18
N ARG A 108 -8.67 24.65 -0.39
CA ARG A 108 -7.39 23.94 -0.62
C ARG A 108 -6.52 24.60 -1.69
N ASN A 109 -5.23 24.35 -1.60
CA ASN A 109 -4.33 24.58 -2.73
C ASN A 109 -4.48 23.47 -3.77
N VAL A 110 -5.02 23.79 -4.94
CA VAL A 110 -5.29 22.84 -6.02
C VAL A 110 -4.00 22.24 -6.59
N GLU A 111 -2.88 22.92 -6.49
CA GLU A 111 -1.60 22.43 -7.00
C GLU A 111 -1.05 21.26 -6.14
N THR A 112 -1.21 21.31 -4.81
CA THR A 112 -0.53 20.39 -3.89
C THR A 112 -1.45 19.62 -2.94
N GLN A 113 -2.75 19.96 -2.89
CA GLN A 113 -3.68 19.38 -1.92
C GLN A 113 -4.83 18.65 -2.60
N ALA A 114 -4.96 17.35 -2.33
CA ALA A 114 -6.08 16.52 -2.74
C ALA A 114 -7.04 16.30 -1.57
N VAL A 115 -8.28 15.94 -1.85
CA VAL A 115 -9.29 15.57 -0.85
C VAL A 115 -9.98 14.27 -1.26
N PHE A 116 -10.10 13.35 -0.33
CA PHE A 116 -10.82 12.10 -0.48
C PHE A 116 -11.96 12.02 0.52
N SER A 117 -13.20 11.80 0.03
CA SER A 117 -14.40 11.70 0.85
C SER A 117 -14.69 10.26 1.24
N LEU A 118 -14.70 9.94 2.53
CA LEU A 118 -15.20 8.67 3.05
C LEU A 118 -16.73 8.71 3.13
N ARG A 119 -17.36 7.58 2.86
CA ARG A 119 -18.81 7.41 3.01
C ARG A 119 -19.13 6.65 4.30
N GLY A 120 -19.28 7.39 5.40
CA GLY A 120 -19.54 6.81 6.72
C GLY A 120 -18.30 6.14 7.33
N LYS A 121 -18.52 5.28 8.32
CA LYS A 121 -17.46 4.56 9.01
C LYS A 121 -16.85 3.48 8.12
N PRO A 122 -15.54 3.47 7.92
CA PRO A 122 -14.88 2.41 7.15
C PRO A 122 -14.96 1.06 7.89
N LEU A 123 -14.77 -0.03 7.15
CA LEU A 123 -14.73 -1.38 7.69
C LEU A 123 -13.62 -1.50 8.74
N ASN A 124 -13.90 -2.17 9.87
CA ASN A 124 -12.83 -2.56 10.78
C ASN A 124 -11.97 -3.65 10.14
N SER A 125 -10.76 -3.28 9.77
CA SER A 125 -9.84 -4.15 9.04
C SER A 125 -8.97 -5.03 9.95
N TYR A 126 -9.08 -4.89 11.27
CA TYR A 126 -8.29 -5.68 12.22
C TYR A 126 -8.53 -7.19 12.04
N GLY A 127 -7.44 -7.94 11.85
CA GLY A 127 -7.49 -9.39 11.65
C GLY A 127 -8.05 -9.86 10.31
N LEU A 128 -8.45 -8.96 9.42
CA LEU A 128 -8.91 -9.31 8.09
C LEU A 128 -7.76 -9.58 7.12
N THR A 129 -8.02 -10.43 6.12
CA THR A 129 -7.06 -10.68 5.04
C THR A 129 -7.07 -9.54 4.02
N ARG A 130 -5.97 -9.38 3.29
CA ARG A 130 -5.89 -8.40 2.18
C ARG A 130 -7.02 -8.57 1.16
N LYS A 131 -7.44 -9.81 0.89
CA LYS A 131 -8.53 -10.10 -0.03
C LYS A 131 -9.82 -9.38 0.36
N VAL A 132 -10.25 -9.51 1.61
CA VAL A 132 -11.49 -8.89 2.14
C VAL A 132 -11.41 -7.36 2.06
N VAL A 133 -10.24 -6.80 2.36
CA VAL A 133 -10.01 -5.36 2.30
C VAL A 133 -10.04 -4.85 0.85
N TYR A 134 -9.49 -5.58 -0.11
CA TYR A 134 -9.56 -5.23 -1.54
C TYR A 134 -10.98 -5.37 -2.13
N GLU A 135 -11.83 -6.23 -1.56
CA GLU A 135 -13.23 -6.36 -1.93
C GLU A 135 -14.09 -5.21 -1.37
N ASN A 136 -13.63 -4.51 -0.32
CA ASN A 136 -14.31 -3.36 0.22
C ASN A 136 -14.12 -2.13 -0.69
N GLU A 137 -15.21 -1.54 -1.17
CA GLU A 137 -15.19 -0.45 -2.14
C GLU A 137 -14.46 0.79 -1.61
N GLU A 138 -14.68 1.19 -0.34
CA GLU A 138 -14.07 2.37 0.26
C GLU A 138 -12.55 2.24 0.32
N PHE A 139 -12.06 1.11 0.84
CA PHE A 139 -10.63 0.86 0.93
C PHE A 139 -9.98 0.65 -0.44
N ASN A 140 -10.69 0.03 -1.38
CA ASN A 140 -10.20 -0.11 -2.75
C ASN A 140 -10.01 1.27 -3.40
N LEU A 141 -11.02 2.15 -3.31
CA LEU A 141 -10.93 3.51 -3.85
C LEU A 141 -9.85 4.35 -3.15
N LEU A 142 -9.66 4.17 -1.84
CA LEU A 142 -8.61 4.86 -1.09
C LEU A 142 -7.22 4.38 -1.51
N GLN A 143 -7.00 3.08 -1.65
CA GLN A 143 -5.74 2.50 -2.13
C GLN A 143 -5.41 2.98 -3.54
N ALA A 144 -6.41 3.00 -4.43
CA ALA A 144 -6.26 3.51 -5.79
C ALA A 144 -5.94 5.02 -5.79
N ALA A 145 -6.57 5.81 -4.92
CA ALA A 145 -6.26 7.23 -4.78
C ALA A 145 -4.82 7.48 -4.33
N LEU A 146 -4.34 6.68 -3.37
CA LEU A 146 -2.96 6.75 -2.85
C LEU A 146 -1.93 6.12 -3.81
N ASN A 147 -2.38 5.25 -4.72
CA ASN A 147 -1.55 4.42 -5.61
C ASN A 147 -0.54 3.53 -4.86
N VAL A 148 -1.02 2.85 -3.82
CA VAL A 148 -0.22 1.95 -2.96
C VAL A 148 -0.54 0.47 -3.17
N GLU A 149 -1.30 0.12 -4.20
CA GLU A 149 -1.72 -1.26 -4.48
C GLU A 149 -0.52 -2.20 -4.75
N ASP A 150 0.51 -1.69 -5.43
CA ASP A 150 1.72 -2.45 -5.81
C ASP A 150 2.94 -2.16 -4.92
N GLY A 151 2.77 -1.40 -3.86
CA GLY A 151 3.85 -0.99 -2.97
C GLY A 151 3.95 0.53 -2.82
N MET A 152 5.02 0.97 -2.16
CA MET A 152 5.20 2.38 -1.79
C MET A 152 5.82 3.25 -2.90
N ASP A 153 6.41 2.63 -3.93
CA ASP A 153 7.16 3.36 -4.97
C ASP A 153 6.26 4.26 -5.83
N GLY A 154 4.97 3.91 -5.89
CA GLY A 154 3.96 4.68 -6.62
C GLY A 154 3.20 5.71 -5.79
N LEU A 155 3.55 5.93 -4.53
CA LEU A 155 2.82 6.82 -3.62
C LEU A 155 2.64 8.22 -4.21
N ARG A 156 1.39 8.68 -4.28
CA ARG A 156 1.05 9.95 -4.96
C ARG A 156 1.16 11.18 -4.06
N TYR A 157 1.08 11.02 -2.75
CA TYR A 157 1.06 12.14 -1.81
C TYR A 157 2.10 11.94 -0.72
N ASN A 158 2.88 12.99 -0.46
CA ASN A 158 3.90 12.96 0.60
C ASN A 158 3.27 12.95 2.02
N LYS A 159 2.07 13.52 2.17
CA LYS A 159 1.36 13.56 3.45
C LYS A 159 -0.07 13.05 3.32
N ILE A 160 -0.48 12.20 4.26
CA ILE A 160 -1.86 11.74 4.42
C ILE A 160 -2.41 12.36 5.70
N ILE A 161 -3.46 13.18 5.57
CA ILE A 161 -4.06 13.92 6.67
C ILE A 161 -5.47 13.40 6.89
N ILE A 162 -5.74 12.81 8.05
CA ILE A 162 -7.07 12.36 8.44
C ILE A 162 -7.79 13.55 9.09
N ALA A 163 -8.74 14.12 8.37
CA ALA A 163 -9.51 15.29 8.77
C ALA A 163 -10.95 14.88 9.07
N THR A 164 -11.20 14.48 10.32
CA THR A 164 -12.51 14.11 10.85
C THR A 164 -12.94 15.07 11.94
N ASP A 165 -14.23 15.11 12.25
CA ASP A 165 -14.77 15.91 13.32
C ASP A 165 -14.19 15.55 14.69
N ALA A 166 -14.22 16.49 15.64
CA ALA A 166 -13.69 16.30 16.99
C ALA A 166 -14.70 15.62 17.93
N ASP A 167 -15.49 14.72 17.40
CA ASP A 167 -16.49 13.95 18.13
C ASP A 167 -16.13 12.47 18.23
N VAL A 168 -17.01 11.67 18.86
CA VAL A 168 -16.79 10.23 19.07
C VAL A 168 -16.74 9.48 17.75
N ASP A 169 -17.55 9.84 16.77
CA ASP A 169 -17.59 9.20 15.45
C ASP A 169 -16.34 9.50 14.65
N GLY A 170 -15.89 10.74 14.64
CA GLY A 170 -14.64 11.14 14.00
C GLY A 170 -13.41 10.48 14.64
N MET A 171 -13.39 10.32 15.98
CA MET A 171 -12.33 9.55 16.65
C MET A 171 -12.36 8.08 16.24
N HIS A 172 -13.53 7.48 16.09
CA HIS A 172 -13.68 6.10 15.65
C HIS A 172 -13.20 5.93 14.20
N ILE A 173 -13.56 6.82 13.29
CA ILE A 173 -13.10 6.80 11.90
C ILE A 173 -11.56 6.90 11.84
N ARG A 174 -10.95 7.79 12.62
CA ARG A 174 -9.48 7.88 12.72
C ARG A 174 -8.85 6.56 13.15
N LEU A 175 -9.40 5.92 14.19
CA LEU A 175 -8.91 4.65 14.68
C LEU A 175 -8.99 3.56 13.60
N LEU A 176 -10.11 3.47 12.88
CA LEU A 176 -10.31 2.49 11.81
C LEU A 176 -9.33 2.69 10.64
N LEU A 177 -9.07 3.95 10.25
CA LEU A 177 -8.10 4.27 9.21
C LEU A 177 -6.66 3.98 9.64
N ILE A 178 -6.29 4.33 10.88
CA ILE A 178 -4.96 4.03 11.43
C ILE A 178 -4.77 2.51 11.51
N THR A 179 -5.79 1.76 11.95
CA THR A 179 -5.75 0.29 11.97
C THR A 179 -5.52 -0.28 10.56
N PHE A 180 -6.22 0.24 9.57
CA PHE A 180 -6.01 -0.14 8.18
C PHE A 180 -4.58 0.12 7.69
N PHE A 181 -4.05 1.32 7.92
CA PHE A 181 -2.70 1.67 7.50
C PHE A 181 -1.63 0.85 8.25
N LEU A 182 -1.77 0.68 9.57
CA LEU A 182 -0.82 -0.12 10.38
C LEU A 182 -0.77 -1.57 9.94
N GLN A 183 -1.91 -2.16 9.61
CA GLN A 183 -1.98 -3.58 9.25
C GLN A 183 -1.52 -3.86 7.82
N PHE A 184 -1.85 -3.00 6.85
CA PHE A 184 -1.62 -3.28 5.43
C PHE A 184 -0.50 -2.44 4.81
N PHE A 185 -0.22 -1.27 5.38
CA PHE A 185 0.76 -0.30 4.88
C PHE A 185 1.58 0.32 6.03
N PRO A 186 2.26 -0.51 6.87
CA PRO A 186 2.98 0.00 8.05
C PRO A 186 4.08 1.01 7.68
N ASP A 187 4.62 0.93 6.48
CA ASP A 187 5.66 1.85 6.01
C ASP A 187 5.15 3.28 5.75
N LEU A 188 3.83 3.47 5.55
CA LEU A 188 3.22 4.79 5.49
C LEU A 188 3.23 5.54 6.83
N ILE A 189 3.30 4.83 7.95
CA ILE A 189 3.24 5.43 9.29
C ILE A 189 4.65 5.66 9.86
N LYS A 190 5.65 4.94 9.37
CA LYS A 190 7.05 5.05 9.83
C LYS A 190 7.82 6.20 9.21
N LYS A 191 7.29 6.82 8.17
CA LYS A 191 7.85 8.01 7.53
C LYS A 191 7.23 9.28 8.12
#